data_d7c2441afc0710bdeb5b5b939b543d6c
#
_entry.id   d7c2441afc0710bdeb5b5b939b543d6c
#
_cell.length_a   1.000
_cell.length_b   1.000
_cell.length_c   1.000
_cell.angle_alpha   90.00
_cell.angle_beta   90.00
_cell.angle_gamma   90.00
#
_symmetry.space_group_name_H-M   'P 1'
#
loop_
_entity.id
_entity.type
_entity.pdbx_description
1 polymer ?
#
loop_
_entity_poly.entity_id
_entity_poly.type
_entity_poly.pdbx_seq_one_letter_code
_entity_poly.pdbx_strand_id
1 'polypeptide(L)'
;MDTEFLQRFADALLNMSYNQKVIYLGVVVLGAASGLAGTFLLFRKRSLLSDTVSHATLPGIAIAFLLLHAAGRYEKQMVPLMIGAFVSAWLSMQMVRWIRKYSRIKDDAALAVTLTAFYGLGVVLRSVIQQTPSGNSSGLESYLFGMVASMVIADAYVIIGLALVCGVLCLLCFKEFSLLCFDARFAQTQGYPTAGLDVAIMTLAVSVAVVGLQSVGLLLIMALLIIPAVTARFWTNHLGRMVLIASGIGGVSSFIGAVISSVFPRVPAGGAVILSAGCLFLFSLMFGRTCGWAIVVLRRIRLQQRLREVQFLRAVFDTLEKQQQIRLLVGYEFDRSLARTPVSISAVVAKRDWTDKTVAQAAGRLANKQHLVHVDASSIQLTKAGLERAIDCARNHRLTELYLLNYADVAPQNVHQYVEEIEEVTTTEIAADLRSLFHDELAAHEIPLEPHEVR
;
A
#
# COMPACT_ATOMS: atom_id res chain seq x y z
N MET A 1 -18.89 21.47 30.46
CA MET A 1 -18.38 21.31 29.06
C MET A 1 -19.01 20.11 28.36
N ASP A 2 -19.54 19.13 29.10
CA ASP A 2 -19.89 17.83 28.52
C ASP A 2 -21.35 17.69 28.05
N THR A 3 -22.31 18.39 28.66
CA THR A 3 -23.73 18.30 28.28
C THR A 3 -24.07 19.05 26.99
N GLU A 4 -23.52 20.23 26.77
CA GLU A 4 -23.70 20.98 25.53
C GLU A 4 -23.01 20.30 24.33
N PHE A 5 -21.85 19.67 24.55
CA PHE A 5 -21.17 18.90 23.51
C PHE A 5 -21.97 17.69 23.09
N LEU A 6 -22.49 16.92 24.06
CA LEU A 6 -23.34 15.75 23.78
C LEU A 6 -24.62 16.13 23.07
N GLN A 7 -25.24 17.26 23.45
CA GLN A 7 -26.42 17.75 22.75
C GLN A 7 -26.14 18.16 21.31
N ARG A 8 -25.07 18.93 21.06
CA ARG A 8 -24.67 19.31 19.69
C ARG A 8 -24.34 18.10 18.84
N PHE A 9 -23.69 17.09 19.42
CA PHE A 9 -23.37 15.84 18.73
C PHE A 9 -24.63 15.02 18.42
N ALA A 10 -25.56 14.94 19.36
CA ALA A 10 -26.85 14.29 19.15
C ALA A 10 -27.69 15.01 18.09
N ASP A 11 -27.74 16.35 18.13
CA ASP A 11 -28.46 17.16 17.14
C ASP A 11 -27.79 17.03 15.72
N ALA A 12 -26.47 16.94 15.64
CA ALA A 12 -25.78 16.72 14.38
C ALA A 12 -26.06 15.34 13.75
N LEU A 13 -26.42 14.33 14.56
CA LEU A 13 -26.69 12.96 14.09
C LEU A 13 -28.16 12.60 14.02
N LEU A 14 -28.98 13.06 14.97
CA LEU A 14 -30.38 12.66 15.11
C LEU A 14 -31.38 13.71 14.59
N ASN A 15 -31.06 14.99 14.81
CA ASN A 15 -31.94 16.12 14.45
C ASN A 15 -31.39 16.94 13.28
N MET A 16 -30.84 16.24 12.24
CA MET A 16 -30.26 16.91 11.08
C MET A 16 -31.28 17.84 10.40
N SER A 17 -30.87 19.10 10.20
CA SER A 17 -31.62 20.01 9.33
C SER A 17 -31.55 19.51 7.86
N TYR A 18 -32.52 19.92 7.05
CA TYR A 18 -32.56 19.52 5.64
C TYR A 18 -31.25 19.84 4.90
N ASN A 19 -30.69 21.04 5.10
CA ASN A 19 -29.44 21.45 4.49
C ASN A 19 -28.26 20.57 4.95
N GLN A 20 -28.21 20.19 6.23
CA GLN A 20 -27.17 19.28 6.71
C GLN A 20 -27.22 17.90 6.05
N LYS A 21 -28.44 17.36 5.83
CA LYS A 21 -28.61 16.09 5.11
C LYS A 21 -28.10 16.16 3.68
N VAL A 22 -28.36 17.28 2.98
CA VAL A 22 -27.87 17.50 1.61
C VAL A 22 -26.33 17.60 1.57
N ILE A 23 -25.76 18.34 2.50
CA ILE A 23 -24.31 18.49 2.62
C ILE A 23 -23.64 17.12 2.91
N TYR A 24 -24.15 16.40 3.91
CA TYR A 24 -23.59 15.09 4.28
C TYR A 24 -23.66 14.10 3.12
N LEU A 25 -24.83 14.01 2.47
CA LEU A 25 -25.01 13.13 1.32
C LEU A 25 -24.05 13.49 0.18
N GLY A 26 -23.96 14.77 -0.19
CA GLY A 26 -23.10 15.24 -1.26
C GLY A 26 -21.62 14.93 -1.00
N VAL A 27 -21.13 15.27 0.20
CA VAL A 27 -19.70 15.07 0.54
C VAL A 27 -19.36 13.59 0.69
N VAL A 28 -20.26 12.77 1.25
CA VAL A 28 -20.06 11.30 1.35
C VAL A 28 -20.00 10.64 -0.02
N VAL A 29 -20.94 10.98 -0.91
CA VAL A 29 -20.97 10.44 -2.28
C VAL A 29 -19.74 10.90 -3.07
N LEU A 30 -19.35 12.16 -2.93
CA LEU A 30 -18.13 12.69 -3.54
C LEU A 30 -16.87 11.96 -3.03
N GLY A 31 -16.78 11.75 -1.71
CA GLY A 31 -15.68 11.00 -1.11
C GLY A 31 -15.60 9.56 -1.62
N ALA A 32 -16.76 8.89 -1.77
CA ALA A 32 -16.83 7.55 -2.33
C ALA A 32 -16.39 7.52 -3.81
N ALA A 33 -16.87 8.46 -4.64
CA ALA A 33 -16.47 8.58 -6.04
C ALA A 33 -14.97 8.91 -6.19
N SER A 34 -14.43 9.76 -5.31
CA SER A 34 -13.01 10.10 -5.27
C SER A 34 -12.15 8.89 -4.92
N GLY A 35 -12.54 8.09 -3.92
CA GLY A 35 -11.84 6.86 -3.55
C GLY A 35 -11.83 5.84 -4.69
N LEU A 36 -12.96 5.70 -5.41
CA LEU A 36 -13.07 4.85 -6.60
C LEU A 36 -12.10 5.30 -7.70
N ALA A 37 -12.17 6.56 -8.14
CA ALA A 37 -11.31 7.10 -9.19
C ALA A 37 -9.82 7.08 -8.78
N GLY A 38 -9.53 7.45 -7.54
CA GLY A 38 -8.19 7.47 -6.97
C GLY A 38 -7.50 6.11 -6.97
N THR A 39 -8.26 5.02 -6.83
CA THR A 39 -7.70 3.66 -6.87
C THR A 39 -7.04 3.37 -8.23
N PHE A 40 -7.68 3.71 -9.33
CA PHE A 40 -7.09 3.51 -10.66
C PHE A 40 -5.89 4.43 -10.91
N LEU A 41 -5.94 5.68 -10.41
CA LEU A 41 -4.80 6.60 -10.48
C LEU A 41 -3.58 6.06 -9.74
N LEU A 42 -3.77 5.49 -8.55
CA LEU A 42 -2.70 4.92 -7.74
C LEU A 42 -1.99 3.77 -8.48
N PHE A 43 -2.75 2.85 -9.10
CA PHE A 43 -2.15 1.74 -9.85
C PHE A 43 -1.44 2.17 -11.13
N ARG A 44 -1.85 3.28 -11.72
CA ARG A 44 -1.13 3.88 -12.85
C ARG A 44 0.15 4.62 -12.41
N LYS A 45 0.53 4.57 -11.13
CA LYS A 45 1.69 5.26 -10.54
C LYS A 45 1.69 6.78 -10.79
N ARG A 46 0.50 7.39 -10.79
CA ARG A 46 0.30 8.81 -11.10
C ARG A 46 -0.31 9.55 -9.91
N SER A 47 0.31 9.43 -8.75
CA SER A 47 -0.17 10.11 -7.52
C SER A 47 -0.19 11.63 -7.65
N LEU A 48 0.78 12.22 -8.35
CA LEU A 48 0.84 13.66 -8.62
C LEU A 48 -0.22 14.15 -9.63
N LEU A 49 -0.96 13.22 -10.26
CA LEU A 49 -1.95 13.61 -11.27
C LEU A 49 -3.11 14.38 -10.66
N SER A 50 -3.57 14.02 -9.45
CA SER A 50 -4.66 14.75 -8.78
C SER A 50 -4.29 16.21 -8.51
N ASP A 51 -3.04 16.46 -8.12
CA ASP A 51 -2.50 17.80 -7.91
C ASP A 51 -2.42 18.57 -9.23
N THR A 52 -1.85 17.97 -10.26
CA THR A 52 -1.76 18.57 -11.60
C THR A 52 -3.14 18.90 -12.16
N VAL A 53 -4.12 18.01 -12.05
CA VAL A 53 -5.50 18.24 -12.52
C VAL A 53 -6.15 19.39 -11.78
N SER A 54 -6.04 19.39 -10.47
CA SER A 54 -6.68 20.41 -9.62
C SER A 54 -6.13 21.80 -9.90
N HIS A 55 -4.83 21.95 -10.02
CA HIS A 55 -4.22 23.24 -10.38
C HIS A 55 -4.44 23.65 -11.84
N ALA A 56 -4.54 22.68 -12.74
CA ALA A 56 -4.82 22.95 -14.15
C ALA A 56 -6.27 23.42 -14.42
N THR A 57 -7.18 23.33 -13.47
CA THR A 57 -8.52 23.90 -13.58
C THR A 57 -8.51 25.43 -13.53
N LEU A 58 -7.51 26.05 -12.85
CA LEU A 58 -7.43 27.49 -12.61
C LEU A 58 -7.49 28.32 -13.89
N PRO A 59 -6.65 28.11 -14.91
CA PRO A 59 -6.70 28.91 -16.12
C PRO A 59 -8.02 28.75 -16.87
N GLY A 60 -8.62 27.52 -16.84
CA GLY A 60 -9.91 27.31 -17.47
C GLY A 60 -11.05 28.09 -16.83
N ILE A 61 -11.09 28.13 -15.51
CA ILE A 61 -12.06 28.94 -14.76
C ILE A 61 -11.87 30.44 -15.08
N ALA A 62 -10.61 30.89 -15.07
CA ALA A 62 -10.28 32.26 -15.35
C ALA A 62 -10.67 32.70 -16.79
N ILE A 63 -10.36 31.88 -17.78
CA ILE A 63 -10.75 32.12 -19.18
C ILE A 63 -12.28 32.10 -19.33
N ALA A 64 -12.97 31.15 -18.75
CA ALA A 64 -14.43 31.10 -18.80
C ALA A 64 -15.07 32.36 -18.17
N PHE A 65 -14.52 32.81 -17.03
CA PHE A 65 -14.96 34.05 -16.38
C PHE A 65 -14.75 35.27 -17.28
N LEU A 66 -13.57 35.44 -17.89
CA LEU A 66 -13.28 36.56 -18.82
C LEU A 66 -14.18 36.53 -20.04
N LEU A 67 -14.48 35.37 -20.61
CA LEU A 67 -15.39 35.22 -21.75
C LEU A 67 -16.82 35.62 -21.40
N LEU A 68 -17.31 35.18 -20.23
CA LEU A 68 -18.63 35.57 -19.73
C LEU A 68 -18.71 37.11 -19.51
N HIS A 69 -17.68 37.68 -18.92
CA HIS A 69 -17.59 39.10 -18.69
C HIS A 69 -17.60 39.88 -20.02
N ALA A 70 -16.82 39.45 -21.00
CA ALA A 70 -16.79 40.04 -22.34
C ALA A 70 -18.15 39.93 -23.07
N ALA A 71 -18.91 38.88 -22.79
CA ALA A 71 -20.28 38.70 -23.32
C ALA A 71 -21.36 39.52 -22.58
N GLY A 72 -20.98 40.38 -21.62
CA GLY A 72 -21.92 41.20 -20.85
C GLY A 72 -22.80 40.45 -19.85
N ARG A 73 -22.48 39.19 -19.56
CA ARG A 73 -23.17 38.34 -18.57
C ARG A 73 -22.46 38.43 -17.24
N TYR A 74 -22.94 39.28 -16.35
CA TYR A 74 -22.35 39.51 -15.03
C TYR A 74 -22.79 38.47 -13.95
N GLU A 75 -23.74 37.59 -14.29
CA GLU A 75 -24.19 36.55 -13.37
C GLU A 75 -23.18 35.39 -13.26
N LYS A 76 -22.94 34.96 -12.03
CA LYS A 76 -22.12 33.79 -11.74
C LYS A 76 -22.80 32.53 -12.24
N GLN A 77 -22.67 32.23 -13.54
CA GLN A 77 -23.16 31.01 -14.12
C GLN A 77 -22.14 29.86 -13.83
N MET A 78 -22.50 28.99 -12.92
CA MET A 78 -21.60 27.89 -12.50
C MET A 78 -21.25 26.93 -13.63
N VAL A 79 -22.19 26.61 -14.51
CA VAL A 79 -22.00 25.62 -15.59
C VAL A 79 -20.89 26.00 -16.56
N PRO A 80 -20.80 27.21 -17.11
CA PRO A 80 -19.68 27.61 -17.97
C PRO A 80 -18.32 27.58 -17.27
N LEU A 81 -18.25 27.93 -15.98
CA LEU A 81 -17.02 27.86 -15.21
C LEU A 81 -16.55 26.42 -15.03
N MET A 82 -17.48 25.48 -14.77
CA MET A 82 -17.20 24.04 -14.70
C MET A 82 -16.70 23.50 -16.05
N ILE A 83 -17.32 23.89 -17.15
CA ILE A 83 -16.87 23.50 -18.49
C ILE A 83 -15.46 24.02 -18.76
N GLY A 84 -15.16 25.28 -18.44
CA GLY A 84 -13.83 25.85 -18.55
C GLY A 84 -12.80 25.08 -17.72
N ALA A 85 -13.12 24.80 -16.46
CA ALA A 85 -12.29 23.99 -15.57
C ALA A 85 -12.01 22.60 -16.15
N PHE A 86 -13.04 21.92 -16.63
CA PHE A 86 -12.93 20.59 -17.21
C PHE A 86 -12.06 20.59 -18.48
N VAL A 87 -12.30 21.51 -19.40
CA VAL A 87 -11.53 21.61 -20.65
C VAL A 87 -10.06 21.86 -20.37
N SER A 88 -9.74 22.80 -19.48
CA SER A 88 -8.36 23.11 -19.12
C SER A 88 -7.65 21.94 -18.43
N ALA A 89 -8.30 21.30 -17.46
CA ALA A 89 -7.77 20.12 -16.78
C ALA A 89 -7.58 18.95 -17.76
N TRP A 90 -8.51 18.74 -18.67
CA TRP A 90 -8.40 17.70 -19.69
C TRP A 90 -7.26 17.99 -20.68
N LEU A 91 -7.09 19.26 -21.13
CA LEU A 91 -5.98 19.69 -21.97
C LEU A 91 -4.62 19.46 -21.27
N SER A 92 -4.53 19.76 -19.98
CA SER A 92 -3.31 19.52 -19.21
C SER A 92 -2.92 18.04 -19.23
N MET A 93 -3.90 17.15 -19.13
CA MET A 93 -3.67 15.70 -19.21
C MET A 93 -3.22 15.25 -20.61
N GLN A 94 -3.80 15.84 -21.68
CA GLN A 94 -3.31 15.57 -23.03
C GLN A 94 -1.87 16.07 -23.24
N MET A 95 -1.54 17.22 -22.64
CA MET A 95 -0.17 17.77 -22.68
C MET A 95 0.83 16.83 -21.99
N VAL A 96 0.50 16.29 -20.80
CA VAL A 96 1.32 15.26 -20.13
C VAL A 96 1.54 14.05 -21.04
N ARG A 97 0.48 13.57 -21.71
CA ARG A 97 0.58 12.45 -22.65
C ARG A 97 1.47 12.75 -23.85
N TRP A 98 1.37 13.97 -24.41
CA TRP A 98 2.23 14.42 -25.51
C TRP A 98 3.69 14.48 -25.08
N ILE A 99 3.99 15.10 -23.94
CA ILE A 99 5.35 15.18 -23.42
C ILE A 99 5.94 13.76 -23.28
N ARG A 100 5.19 12.82 -22.72
CA ARG A 100 5.63 11.42 -22.57
C ARG A 100 5.83 10.68 -23.89
N LYS A 101 5.00 10.96 -24.88
CA LYS A 101 5.08 10.30 -26.19
C LYS A 101 6.27 10.78 -27.01
N TYR A 102 6.59 12.06 -26.96
CA TYR A 102 7.61 12.71 -27.81
C TYR A 102 8.91 13.04 -27.08
N SER A 103 8.95 12.86 -25.76
CA SER A 103 10.12 13.16 -24.93
C SER A 103 10.53 11.93 -24.10
N ARG A 104 11.80 11.89 -23.68
CA ARG A 104 12.36 10.88 -22.77
C ARG A 104 12.16 11.23 -21.27
N ILE A 105 11.36 12.24 -20.99
CA ILE A 105 11.12 12.74 -19.64
C ILE A 105 10.29 11.72 -18.85
N LYS A 106 10.63 11.52 -17.56
CA LYS A 106 9.89 10.64 -16.65
C LYS A 106 8.49 11.22 -16.36
N ASP A 107 7.55 10.35 -16.02
CA ASP A 107 6.14 10.69 -15.75
C ASP A 107 5.97 11.83 -14.74
N ASP A 108 6.69 11.75 -13.62
CA ASP A 108 6.60 12.74 -12.54
C ASP A 108 7.10 14.13 -12.98
N ALA A 109 8.17 14.18 -13.78
CA ALA A 109 8.68 15.43 -14.32
C ALA A 109 7.72 16.05 -15.36
N ALA A 110 7.08 15.23 -16.22
CA ALA A 110 6.08 15.71 -17.16
C ALA A 110 4.85 16.29 -16.45
N LEU A 111 4.41 15.64 -15.36
CA LEU A 111 3.33 16.14 -14.50
C LEU A 111 3.72 17.46 -13.83
N ALA A 112 4.92 17.56 -13.26
CA ALA A 112 5.40 18.77 -12.59
C ALA A 112 5.50 19.97 -13.54
N VAL A 113 6.06 19.79 -14.75
CA VAL A 113 6.16 20.85 -15.77
C VAL A 113 4.77 21.31 -16.20
N THR A 114 3.84 20.38 -16.44
CA THR A 114 2.48 20.72 -16.83
C THR A 114 1.75 21.44 -15.69
N LEU A 115 1.90 20.99 -14.45
CA LEU A 115 1.33 21.64 -13.27
C LEU A 115 1.81 23.09 -13.18
N THR A 116 3.13 23.32 -13.21
CA THR A 116 3.69 24.67 -13.06
C THR A 116 3.29 25.60 -14.19
N ALA A 117 3.22 25.10 -15.43
CA ALA A 117 2.79 25.90 -16.58
C ALA A 117 1.33 26.32 -16.48
N PHE A 118 0.42 25.38 -16.19
CA PHE A 118 -1.01 25.69 -16.05
C PHE A 118 -1.30 26.53 -14.80
N TYR A 119 -0.66 26.21 -13.66
CA TYR A 119 -0.80 27.01 -12.45
C TYR A 119 -0.32 28.43 -12.66
N GLY A 120 0.87 28.61 -13.23
CA GLY A 120 1.41 29.95 -13.56
C GLY A 120 0.49 30.75 -14.48
N LEU A 121 -0.04 30.12 -15.55
CA LEU A 121 -1.03 30.74 -16.42
C LEU A 121 -2.30 31.12 -15.64
N GLY A 122 -2.79 30.25 -14.77
CA GLY A 122 -3.95 30.52 -13.91
C GLY A 122 -3.74 31.73 -12.99
N VAL A 123 -2.55 31.85 -12.37
CA VAL A 123 -2.20 32.98 -11.49
C VAL A 123 -2.15 34.30 -12.29
N VAL A 124 -1.55 34.29 -13.48
CA VAL A 124 -1.49 35.49 -14.36
C VAL A 124 -2.90 35.91 -14.76
N LEU A 125 -3.74 34.99 -15.21
CA LEU A 125 -5.12 35.31 -15.60
C LEU A 125 -5.95 35.81 -14.41
N ARG A 126 -5.76 35.26 -13.23
CA ARG A 126 -6.40 35.75 -11.99
C ARG A 126 -5.98 37.18 -11.69
N SER A 127 -4.69 37.53 -11.85
CA SER A 127 -4.20 38.89 -11.67
C SER A 127 -4.85 39.87 -12.63
N VAL A 128 -5.08 39.44 -13.89
CA VAL A 128 -5.81 40.25 -14.88
C VAL A 128 -7.27 40.49 -14.45
N ILE A 129 -7.94 39.44 -13.94
CA ILE A 129 -9.32 39.56 -13.45
C ILE A 129 -9.43 40.53 -12.27
N GLN A 130 -8.46 40.54 -11.37
CA GLN A 130 -8.43 41.44 -10.21
C GLN A 130 -8.31 42.92 -10.60
N GLN A 131 -7.75 43.23 -11.77
CA GLN A 131 -7.60 44.61 -12.28
C GLN A 131 -8.87 45.11 -12.98
N THR A 132 -9.85 44.25 -13.28
CA THR A 132 -11.11 44.69 -13.92
C THR A 132 -12.04 45.34 -12.88
N PRO A 133 -12.68 46.50 -13.20
CA PRO A 133 -13.51 47.24 -12.24
C PRO A 133 -14.70 46.50 -11.67
N SER A 134 -15.18 45.49 -12.37
CA SER A 134 -16.24 44.55 -11.95
C SER A 134 -15.68 43.22 -11.38
N GLY A 135 -14.38 43.12 -11.30
CA GLY A 135 -13.70 41.93 -10.79
C GLY A 135 -13.85 41.77 -9.29
N ASN A 136 -15.07 41.46 -8.86
CA ASN A 136 -15.30 41.02 -7.48
C ASN A 136 -14.60 39.69 -7.29
N SER A 137 -13.30 39.74 -6.95
CA SER A 137 -12.40 38.61 -6.77
C SER A 137 -12.91 37.57 -5.71
N SER A 138 -13.81 38.04 -4.83
CA SER A 138 -14.41 37.21 -3.78
C SER A 138 -15.18 36.00 -4.32
N GLY A 139 -15.73 36.07 -5.52
CA GLY A 139 -16.41 34.97 -6.15
C GLY A 139 -15.51 33.86 -6.68
N LEU A 140 -14.33 34.25 -7.17
CA LEU A 140 -13.34 33.31 -7.69
C LEU A 140 -12.60 32.58 -6.53
N GLU A 141 -12.34 33.32 -5.46
CA GLU A 141 -11.75 32.74 -4.24
C GLU A 141 -12.66 31.69 -3.59
N SER A 142 -13.95 31.98 -3.47
CA SER A 142 -14.94 31.03 -2.98
C SER A 142 -14.98 29.75 -3.82
N TYR A 143 -14.78 29.87 -5.13
CA TYR A 143 -14.75 28.71 -6.02
C TYR A 143 -13.50 27.85 -5.83
N LEU A 144 -12.35 28.45 -5.53
CA LEU A 144 -11.08 27.74 -5.32
C LEU A 144 -10.97 27.06 -3.97
N PHE A 145 -11.42 27.76 -2.93
CA PHE A 145 -11.35 27.23 -1.57
C PHE A 145 -12.53 26.31 -1.22
N GLY A 146 -13.58 26.29 -2.05
CA GLY A 146 -14.83 25.57 -1.82
C GLY A 146 -15.56 26.07 -0.57
N MET A 147 -16.85 25.97 -0.57
CA MET A 147 -17.68 26.30 0.59
C MET A 147 -18.65 25.14 0.83
N VAL A 148 -18.16 24.08 1.45
CA VAL A 148 -18.97 22.89 1.79
C VAL A 148 -20.25 23.29 2.51
N ALA A 149 -20.18 24.28 3.40
CA ALA A 149 -21.33 24.78 4.17
C ALA A 149 -22.42 25.48 3.32
N SER A 150 -22.09 25.91 2.11
CA SER A 150 -23.02 26.58 1.18
C SER A 150 -23.49 25.67 0.04
N MET A 151 -23.24 24.36 0.11
CA MET A 151 -23.68 23.39 -0.89
C MET A 151 -25.20 23.40 -1.03
N VAL A 152 -25.66 23.59 -2.26
CA VAL A 152 -27.09 23.60 -2.61
C VAL A 152 -27.49 22.22 -3.10
N ILE A 153 -28.78 21.91 -3.04
CA ILE A 153 -29.34 20.62 -3.47
C ILE A 153 -28.99 20.30 -4.95
N ALA A 154 -28.90 21.32 -5.80
CA ALA A 154 -28.48 21.16 -7.19
C ALA A 154 -27.07 20.60 -7.31
N ASP A 155 -26.13 21.06 -6.47
CA ASP A 155 -24.75 20.55 -6.43
C ASP A 155 -24.74 19.08 -6.01
N ALA A 156 -25.54 18.71 -5.03
CA ALA A 156 -25.67 17.33 -4.59
C ALA A 156 -26.19 16.40 -5.71
N TYR A 157 -27.15 16.83 -6.50
CA TYR A 157 -27.61 16.05 -7.67
C TYR A 157 -26.53 15.89 -8.75
N VAL A 158 -25.73 16.93 -9.01
CA VAL A 158 -24.59 16.83 -9.94
C VAL A 158 -23.56 15.83 -9.43
N ILE A 159 -23.23 15.88 -8.16
CA ILE A 159 -22.30 14.93 -7.51
C ILE A 159 -22.81 13.49 -7.61
N ILE A 160 -24.08 13.27 -7.27
CA ILE A 160 -24.70 11.94 -7.32
C ILE A 160 -24.73 11.43 -8.76
N GLY A 161 -25.13 12.25 -9.72
CA GLY A 161 -25.11 11.91 -11.15
C GLY A 161 -23.72 11.52 -11.63
N LEU A 162 -22.71 12.33 -11.28
CA LEU A 162 -21.32 12.02 -11.61
C LEU A 162 -20.85 10.72 -10.95
N ALA A 163 -21.10 10.54 -9.66
CA ALA A 163 -20.70 9.33 -8.93
C ALA A 163 -21.35 8.08 -9.54
N LEU A 164 -22.60 8.17 -9.98
CA LEU A 164 -23.31 7.09 -10.65
C LEU A 164 -22.65 6.78 -12.00
N VAL A 165 -22.38 7.80 -12.82
CA VAL A 165 -21.68 7.63 -14.10
C VAL A 165 -20.29 7.00 -13.89
N CYS A 166 -19.51 7.50 -12.92
CA CYS A 166 -18.22 6.94 -12.57
C CYS A 166 -18.32 5.47 -12.11
N GLY A 167 -19.30 5.16 -11.27
CA GLY A 167 -19.56 3.80 -10.80
C GLY A 167 -19.94 2.85 -11.93
N VAL A 168 -20.85 3.26 -12.82
CA VAL A 168 -21.29 2.46 -13.96
C VAL A 168 -20.14 2.24 -14.95
N LEU A 169 -19.39 3.28 -15.30
CA LEU A 169 -18.21 3.16 -16.17
C LEU A 169 -17.16 2.22 -15.56
N CYS A 170 -16.93 2.34 -14.26
CA CYS A 170 -16.00 1.48 -13.56
C CYS A 170 -16.46 0.02 -13.57
N LEU A 171 -17.76 -0.25 -13.39
CA LEU A 171 -18.30 -1.62 -13.41
C LEU A 171 -18.24 -2.21 -14.81
N LEU A 172 -18.64 -1.46 -15.84
CA LEU A 172 -18.65 -1.90 -17.23
C LEU A 172 -17.22 -2.17 -17.76
N CYS A 173 -16.28 -1.27 -17.46
CA CYS A 173 -14.90 -1.35 -17.95
C CYS A 173 -13.94 -1.90 -16.87
N PHE A 174 -14.45 -2.55 -15.83
CA PHE A 174 -13.61 -3.00 -14.69
C PHE A 174 -12.50 -3.95 -15.14
N LYS A 175 -12.81 -4.87 -16.03
CA LYS A 175 -11.88 -5.87 -16.56
C LYS A 175 -10.75 -5.21 -17.38
N GLU A 176 -11.12 -4.28 -18.24
CA GLU A 176 -10.21 -3.55 -19.12
C GLU A 176 -9.32 -2.60 -18.30
N PHE A 177 -9.90 -1.88 -17.35
CA PHE A 177 -9.15 -1.01 -16.42
C PHE A 177 -8.20 -1.80 -15.55
N SER A 178 -8.64 -2.95 -15.04
CA SER A 178 -7.78 -3.84 -14.27
C SER A 178 -6.60 -4.33 -15.09
N LEU A 179 -6.85 -4.84 -16.30
CA LEU A 179 -5.81 -5.31 -17.20
C LEU A 179 -4.80 -4.20 -17.52
N LEU A 180 -5.28 -3.00 -17.84
CA LEU A 180 -4.44 -1.84 -18.13
C LEU A 180 -3.58 -1.42 -16.92
N CYS A 181 -4.11 -1.54 -15.70
CA CYS A 181 -3.40 -1.16 -14.49
C CYS A 181 -2.25 -2.11 -14.14
N PHE A 182 -2.40 -3.42 -14.40
CA PHE A 182 -1.38 -4.42 -14.06
C PHE A 182 -0.39 -4.65 -15.20
N ASP A 183 -0.88 -4.84 -16.43
CA ASP A 183 -0.03 -5.07 -17.60
C ASP A 183 -0.59 -4.39 -18.86
N ALA A 184 -0.10 -3.18 -19.11
CA ALA A 184 -0.48 -2.40 -20.28
C ALA A 184 0.06 -3.01 -21.60
N ARG A 185 1.20 -3.75 -21.55
CA ARG A 185 1.77 -4.38 -22.75
C ARG A 185 0.94 -5.59 -23.15
N PHE A 186 0.58 -6.43 -22.19
CA PHE A 186 -0.30 -7.56 -22.41
C PHE A 186 -1.69 -7.11 -22.91
N ALA A 187 -2.27 -6.05 -22.33
CA ALA A 187 -3.51 -5.47 -22.84
C ALA A 187 -3.41 -5.08 -24.33
N GLN A 188 -2.27 -4.51 -24.72
CA GLN A 188 -2.03 -4.11 -26.11
C GLN A 188 -1.90 -5.32 -27.06
N THR A 189 -1.23 -6.39 -26.63
CA THR A 189 -1.12 -7.63 -27.44
C THR A 189 -2.46 -8.35 -27.61
N GLN A 190 -3.37 -8.19 -26.65
CA GLN A 190 -4.74 -8.69 -26.73
C GLN A 190 -5.68 -7.81 -27.60
N GLY A 191 -5.17 -6.75 -28.21
CA GLY A 191 -5.94 -5.86 -29.09
C GLY A 191 -6.76 -4.79 -28.38
N TYR A 192 -6.62 -4.61 -27.06
CA TYR A 192 -7.35 -3.55 -26.36
C TYR A 192 -6.79 -2.15 -26.69
N PRO A 193 -7.64 -1.12 -26.85
CA PRO A 193 -7.21 0.25 -27.14
C PRO A 193 -6.66 0.92 -25.87
N THR A 194 -5.44 0.54 -25.48
CA THR A 194 -4.81 0.98 -24.23
C THR A 194 -4.73 2.50 -24.08
N ALA A 195 -4.52 3.22 -25.18
CA ALA A 195 -4.52 4.67 -25.21
C ALA A 195 -5.90 5.28 -24.87
N GLY A 196 -6.98 4.67 -25.40
CA GLY A 196 -8.36 5.08 -25.11
C GLY A 196 -8.75 4.80 -23.67
N LEU A 197 -8.41 3.62 -23.18
CA LEU A 197 -8.66 3.25 -21.76
C LEU A 197 -7.90 4.16 -20.79
N ASP A 198 -6.66 4.53 -21.10
CA ASP A 198 -5.89 5.47 -20.29
C ASP A 198 -6.55 6.86 -20.26
N VAL A 199 -7.06 7.33 -21.42
CA VAL A 199 -7.85 8.57 -21.49
C VAL A 199 -9.12 8.46 -20.66
N ALA A 200 -9.83 7.33 -20.71
CA ALA A 200 -11.07 7.13 -19.96
C ALA A 200 -10.82 7.23 -18.44
N ILE A 201 -9.79 6.55 -17.91
CA ILE A 201 -9.41 6.66 -16.49
C ILE A 201 -9.05 8.10 -16.11
N MET A 202 -8.27 8.79 -16.95
CA MET A 202 -7.91 10.18 -16.71
C MET A 202 -9.13 11.10 -16.74
N THR A 203 -10.03 10.92 -17.71
CA THR A 203 -11.26 11.72 -17.82
C THR A 203 -12.17 11.52 -16.61
N LEU A 204 -12.28 10.29 -16.13
CA LEU A 204 -13.01 9.97 -14.90
C LEU A 204 -12.43 10.73 -13.69
N ALA A 205 -11.11 10.72 -13.53
CA ALA A 205 -10.44 11.43 -12.44
C ALA A 205 -10.61 12.96 -12.57
N VAL A 206 -10.47 13.50 -13.78
CA VAL A 206 -10.69 14.93 -14.05
C VAL A 206 -12.12 15.33 -13.73
N SER A 207 -13.11 14.54 -14.11
CA SER A 207 -14.52 14.82 -13.83
C SER A 207 -14.80 14.89 -12.33
N VAL A 208 -14.29 13.93 -11.56
CA VAL A 208 -14.42 13.91 -10.10
C VAL A 208 -13.69 15.11 -9.47
N ALA A 209 -12.50 15.44 -9.97
CA ALA A 209 -11.72 16.57 -9.46
C ALA A 209 -12.42 17.91 -9.71
N VAL A 210 -12.99 18.13 -10.91
CA VAL A 210 -13.65 19.40 -11.28
C VAL A 210 -14.92 19.61 -10.49
N VAL A 211 -15.78 18.58 -10.38
CA VAL A 211 -17.02 18.69 -9.60
C VAL A 211 -16.71 18.82 -8.10
N GLY A 212 -15.70 18.08 -7.62
CA GLY A 212 -15.27 18.18 -6.23
C GLY A 212 -14.62 19.52 -5.90
N LEU A 213 -13.85 20.12 -6.82
CA LEU A 213 -13.25 21.43 -6.63
C LEU A 213 -14.31 22.50 -6.35
N GLN A 214 -15.39 22.50 -7.12
CA GLN A 214 -16.49 23.47 -6.94
C GLN A 214 -17.17 23.29 -5.58
N SER A 215 -17.43 22.05 -5.17
CA SER A 215 -18.25 21.75 -3.99
C SER A 215 -17.45 21.83 -2.70
N VAL A 216 -16.22 21.32 -2.70
CA VAL A 216 -15.43 21.11 -1.46
C VAL A 216 -14.06 21.80 -1.49
N GLY A 217 -13.65 22.29 -2.63
CA GLY A 217 -12.38 23.02 -2.81
C GLY A 217 -11.20 22.15 -3.20
N LEU A 218 -10.12 22.84 -3.62
CA LEU A 218 -8.94 22.24 -4.23
C LEU A 218 -8.21 21.29 -3.28
N LEU A 219 -7.91 21.71 -2.05
CA LEU A 219 -7.14 20.92 -1.10
C LEU A 219 -7.85 19.62 -0.71
N LEU A 220 -9.17 19.71 -0.50
CA LEU A 220 -9.93 18.52 -0.08
C LEU A 220 -10.03 17.49 -1.19
N ILE A 221 -10.29 17.91 -2.43
CA ILE A 221 -10.44 16.95 -3.53
C ILE A 221 -9.13 16.21 -3.85
N MET A 222 -7.99 16.91 -3.77
CA MET A 222 -6.68 16.28 -3.93
C MET A 222 -6.45 15.19 -2.87
N ALA A 223 -6.76 15.49 -1.61
CA ALA A 223 -6.63 14.57 -0.51
C ALA A 223 -7.57 13.35 -0.67
N LEU A 224 -8.83 13.58 -1.04
CA LEU A 224 -9.83 12.52 -1.23
C LEU A 224 -9.52 11.60 -2.42
N LEU A 225 -8.84 12.05 -3.45
CA LEU A 225 -8.41 11.19 -4.55
C LEU A 225 -7.26 10.25 -4.18
N ILE A 226 -6.38 10.67 -3.27
CA ILE A 226 -5.17 9.91 -2.94
C ILE A 226 -5.32 9.11 -1.66
N ILE A 227 -5.72 9.76 -0.55
CA ILE A 227 -5.66 9.15 0.78
C ILE A 227 -6.51 7.88 0.89
N PRO A 228 -7.79 7.85 0.46
CA PRO A 228 -8.61 6.63 0.56
C PRO A 228 -8.06 5.46 -0.25
N ALA A 229 -7.51 5.74 -1.45
CA ALA A 229 -6.94 4.72 -2.32
C ALA A 229 -5.68 4.08 -1.71
N VAL A 230 -4.77 4.91 -1.17
CA VAL A 230 -3.57 4.43 -0.48
C VAL A 230 -3.94 3.68 0.80
N THR A 231 -4.93 4.17 1.54
CA THR A 231 -5.43 3.55 2.77
C THR A 231 -6.00 2.15 2.50
N ALA A 232 -6.76 1.98 1.42
CA ALA A 232 -7.34 0.69 1.04
C ALA A 232 -6.27 -0.37 0.71
N ARG A 233 -5.10 0.03 0.21
CA ARG A 233 -3.99 -0.88 -0.10
C ARG A 233 -3.45 -1.62 1.12
N PHE A 234 -3.54 -1.03 2.31
CA PHE A 234 -3.12 -1.71 3.53
C PHE A 234 -4.04 -2.88 3.92
N TRP A 235 -5.26 -2.94 3.37
CA TRP A 235 -6.24 -3.96 3.72
C TRP A 235 -6.35 -5.10 2.72
N THR A 236 -6.00 -4.87 1.45
CA THR A 236 -6.18 -5.87 0.38
C THR A 236 -5.21 -5.69 -0.79
N ASN A 237 -4.86 -6.82 -1.42
CA ASN A 237 -4.08 -6.86 -2.67
C ASN A 237 -4.97 -7.07 -3.91
N HIS A 238 -6.29 -7.28 -3.75
CA HIS A 238 -7.22 -7.49 -4.85
C HIS A 238 -7.84 -6.16 -5.27
N LEU A 239 -7.68 -5.78 -6.56
CA LEU A 239 -8.16 -4.49 -7.08
C LEU A 239 -9.65 -4.26 -6.82
N GLY A 240 -10.51 -5.25 -7.07
CA GLY A 240 -11.96 -5.08 -6.87
C GLY A 240 -12.33 -4.77 -5.42
N ARG A 241 -11.75 -5.50 -4.45
CA ARG A 241 -11.93 -5.20 -3.03
C ARG A 241 -11.33 -3.85 -2.65
N MET A 242 -10.22 -3.47 -3.28
CA MET A 242 -9.55 -2.20 -3.01
C MET A 242 -10.41 -1.01 -3.44
N VAL A 243 -11.06 -1.07 -4.61
CA VAL A 243 -12.01 -0.05 -5.06
C VAL A 243 -13.15 0.12 -4.07
N LEU A 244 -13.76 -0.98 -3.59
CA LEU A 244 -14.84 -0.93 -2.61
C LEU A 244 -14.39 -0.35 -1.26
N ILE A 245 -13.23 -0.79 -0.75
CA ILE A 245 -12.68 -0.29 0.51
C ILE A 245 -12.30 1.19 0.39
N ALA A 246 -11.68 1.61 -0.73
CA ALA A 246 -11.32 3.00 -0.97
C ALA A 246 -12.57 3.91 -1.04
N SER A 247 -13.61 3.47 -1.75
CA SER A 247 -14.90 4.18 -1.77
C SER A 247 -15.52 4.28 -0.38
N GLY A 248 -15.49 3.19 0.39
CA GLY A 248 -15.99 3.18 1.77
C GLY A 248 -15.20 4.13 2.67
N ILE A 249 -13.88 4.10 2.63
CA ILE A 249 -13.01 4.98 3.43
C ILE A 249 -13.21 6.45 3.02
N GLY A 250 -13.30 6.75 1.71
CA GLY A 250 -13.60 8.09 1.22
C GLY A 250 -14.93 8.62 1.72
N GLY A 251 -15.99 7.80 1.65
CA GLY A 251 -17.30 8.15 2.18
C GLY A 251 -17.32 8.34 3.70
N VAL A 252 -16.73 7.40 4.45
CA VAL A 252 -16.66 7.45 5.92
C VAL A 252 -15.86 8.64 6.42
N SER A 253 -14.68 8.92 5.83
CA SER A 253 -13.86 10.06 6.20
C SER A 253 -14.57 11.39 5.94
N SER A 254 -15.30 11.47 4.82
CA SER A 254 -16.11 12.62 4.46
C SER A 254 -17.26 12.83 5.42
N PHE A 255 -17.95 11.76 5.82
CA PHE A 255 -19.02 11.82 6.81
C PHE A 255 -18.51 12.29 8.18
N ILE A 256 -17.45 11.66 8.69
CA ILE A 256 -16.85 12.01 10.00
C ILE A 256 -16.42 13.48 10.00
N GLY A 257 -15.72 13.93 8.94
CA GLY A 257 -15.25 15.31 8.82
C GLY A 257 -16.40 16.32 8.75
N ALA A 258 -17.47 16.01 8.02
CA ALA A 258 -18.65 16.85 7.95
C ALA A 258 -19.39 16.96 9.30
N VAL A 259 -19.51 15.85 10.04
CA VAL A 259 -20.06 15.84 11.40
C VAL A 259 -19.18 16.68 12.35
N ILE A 260 -17.87 16.50 12.34
CA ILE A 260 -16.93 17.30 13.16
C ILE A 260 -17.12 18.80 12.87
N SER A 261 -17.19 19.18 11.60
CA SER A 261 -17.39 20.58 11.21
C SER A 261 -18.74 21.15 11.66
N SER A 262 -19.78 20.32 11.74
CA SER A 262 -21.11 20.78 12.21
C SER A 262 -21.18 20.93 13.74
N VAL A 263 -20.41 20.13 14.47
CA VAL A 263 -20.38 20.18 15.96
C VAL A 263 -19.48 21.33 16.45
N PHE A 264 -18.34 21.55 15.78
CA PHE A 264 -17.38 22.59 16.18
C PHE A 264 -17.51 23.83 15.31
N PRO A 265 -18.14 24.92 15.80
CA PRO A 265 -18.20 26.19 15.08
C PRO A 265 -16.77 26.71 14.86
N ARG A 266 -16.47 27.17 13.66
CA ARG A 266 -15.15 27.68 13.16
C ARG A 266 -14.19 26.62 12.65
N VAL A 267 -14.53 25.33 12.62
CA VAL A 267 -13.70 24.30 11.96
C VAL A 267 -14.14 24.18 10.51
N PRO A 268 -13.26 24.47 9.53
CA PRO A 268 -13.61 24.36 8.12
C PRO A 268 -13.85 22.90 7.76
N ALA A 269 -14.95 22.60 7.07
CA ALA A 269 -15.36 21.24 6.74
C ALA A 269 -14.28 20.49 5.91
N GLY A 270 -13.64 21.17 4.96
CA GLY A 270 -12.55 20.60 4.16
C GLY A 270 -11.40 20.10 5.01
N GLY A 271 -10.93 20.93 5.97
CA GLY A 271 -9.85 20.55 6.88
C GLY A 271 -10.22 19.39 7.80
N ALA A 272 -11.47 19.36 8.30
CA ALA A 272 -11.96 18.27 9.14
C ALA A 272 -12.01 16.93 8.38
N VAL A 273 -12.44 16.94 7.12
CA VAL A 273 -12.47 15.75 6.26
C VAL A 273 -11.06 15.23 5.96
N ILE A 274 -10.11 16.13 5.64
CA ILE A 274 -8.72 15.76 5.40
C ILE A 274 -8.11 15.12 6.66
N LEU A 275 -8.36 15.74 7.82
CA LEU A 275 -7.87 15.21 9.10
C LEU A 275 -8.46 13.84 9.41
N SER A 276 -9.77 13.65 9.19
CA SER A 276 -10.44 12.36 9.36
C SER A 276 -9.88 11.29 8.43
N ALA A 277 -9.65 11.63 7.15
CA ALA A 277 -9.01 10.74 6.18
C ALA A 277 -7.57 10.39 6.59
N GLY A 278 -6.81 11.37 7.09
CA GLY A 278 -5.45 11.18 7.62
C GLY A 278 -5.41 10.28 8.86
N CYS A 279 -6.35 10.42 9.78
CA CYS A 279 -6.48 9.54 10.94
C CYS A 279 -6.79 8.09 10.51
N LEU A 280 -7.72 7.90 9.57
CA LEU A 280 -8.02 6.57 9.02
C LEU A 280 -6.82 5.96 8.29
N PHE A 281 -6.05 6.78 7.58
CA PHE A 281 -4.80 6.36 6.95
C PHE A 281 -3.76 5.89 8.00
N LEU A 282 -3.51 6.68 9.03
CA LEU A 282 -2.57 6.31 10.11
C LEU A 282 -3.02 5.05 10.84
N PHE A 283 -4.32 4.92 11.12
CA PHE A 283 -4.88 3.70 11.68
C PHE A 283 -4.64 2.49 10.76
N SER A 284 -4.88 2.64 9.46
CA SER A 284 -4.67 1.57 8.48
C SER A 284 -3.19 1.25 8.27
N LEU A 285 -2.31 2.24 8.35
CA LEU A 285 -0.86 2.05 8.34
C LEU A 285 -0.40 1.18 9.53
N MET A 286 -0.97 1.41 10.72
CA MET A 286 -0.64 0.62 11.91
C MET A 286 -1.21 -0.80 11.87
N PHE A 287 -2.49 -0.95 11.51
CA PHE A 287 -3.26 -2.19 11.70
C PHE A 287 -3.67 -2.90 10.39
N GLY A 288 -3.28 -2.40 9.23
CA GLY A 288 -3.64 -2.98 7.92
C GLY A 288 -3.21 -4.43 7.79
N ARG A 289 -4.12 -5.29 7.30
CA ARG A 289 -3.91 -6.75 7.23
C ARG A 289 -2.82 -7.22 6.27
N THR A 290 -2.53 -6.46 5.21
CA THR A 290 -1.57 -6.89 4.17
C THR A 290 -0.19 -6.28 4.40
N CYS A 291 -0.12 -4.97 4.60
CA CYS A 291 1.13 -4.20 4.69
C CYS A 291 1.19 -3.31 5.94
N GLY A 292 0.31 -3.52 6.92
CA GLY A 292 0.32 -2.75 8.16
C GLY A 292 1.62 -2.95 8.95
N TRP A 293 2.16 -1.86 9.51
CA TRP A 293 3.44 -1.87 10.25
C TRP A 293 3.45 -2.91 11.37
N ALA A 294 2.39 -2.98 12.17
CA ALA A 294 2.29 -3.96 13.26
C ALA A 294 2.37 -5.41 12.75
N ILE A 295 1.70 -5.73 11.63
CA ILE A 295 1.73 -7.08 11.04
C ILE A 295 3.09 -7.40 10.44
N VAL A 296 3.72 -6.43 9.78
CA VAL A 296 5.08 -6.59 9.22
C VAL A 296 6.08 -6.86 10.34
N VAL A 297 6.04 -6.07 11.40
CA VAL A 297 6.89 -6.27 12.58
C VAL A 297 6.64 -7.62 13.24
N LEU A 298 5.37 -7.99 13.47
CA LEU A 298 5.03 -9.29 14.04
C LEU A 298 5.48 -10.45 13.15
N ARG A 299 5.34 -10.34 11.82
CA ARG A 299 5.84 -11.36 10.89
C ARG A 299 7.36 -11.46 10.96
N ARG A 300 8.06 -10.33 10.98
CA ARG A 300 9.52 -10.30 11.10
C ARG A 300 10.00 -10.93 12.42
N ILE A 301 9.36 -10.60 13.53
CA ILE A 301 9.68 -11.20 14.84
C ILE A 301 9.42 -12.71 14.81
N ARG A 302 8.28 -13.17 14.27
CA ARG A 302 7.97 -14.59 14.17
C ARG A 302 8.94 -15.33 13.25
N LEU A 303 9.32 -14.73 12.14
CA LEU A 303 10.29 -15.31 11.22
C LEU A 303 11.67 -15.44 11.88
N GLN A 304 12.18 -14.36 12.49
CA GLN A 304 13.44 -14.42 13.24
C GLN A 304 13.40 -15.47 14.37
N GLN A 305 12.26 -15.62 15.02
CA GLN A 305 12.10 -16.65 16.04
C GLN A 305 12.18 -18.07 15.47
N ARG A 306 11.56 -18.31 14.31
CA ARG A 306 11.63 -19.62 13.62
C ARG A 306 13.06 -19.91 13.15
N LEU A 307 13.72 -18.94 12.57
CA LEU A 307 15.11 -19.08 12.12
C LEU A 307 16.04 -19.42 13.29
N ARG A 308 15.90 -18.73 14.42
CA ARG A 308 16.66 -19.05 15.63
C ARG A 308 16.40 -20.47 16.14
N GLU A 309 15.17 -20.98 16.09
CA GLU A 309 14.84 -22.34 16.46
C GLU A 309 15.53 -23.36 15.53
N VAL A 310 15.50 -23.13 14.21
CA VAL A 310 16.17 -23.99 13.22
C VAL A 310 17.68 -23.98 13.42
N GLN A 311 18.28 -22.79 13.54
CA GLN A 311 19.71 -22.65 13.78
C GLN A 311 20.16 -23.28 15.11
N PHE A 312 19.31 -23.18 16.14
CA PHE A 312 19.59 -23.82 17.44
C PHE A 312 19.56 -25.35 17.33
N LEU A 313 18.55 -25.92 16.70
CA LEU A 313 18.46 -27.38 16.50
C LEU A 313 19.65 -27.89 15.70
N ARG A 314 20.05 -27.16 14.67
CA ARG A 314 21.25 -27.48 13.89
C ARG A 314 22.53 -27.43 14.73
N ALA A 315 22.74 -26.36 15.52
CA ALA A 315 23.92 -26.25 16.39
C ALA A 315 23.98 -27.36 17.43
N VAL A 316 22.84 -27.80 17.96
CA VAL A 316 22.76 -28.96 18.87
C VAL A 316 23.11 -30.26 18.12
N PHE A 317 22.58 -30.44 16.90
CA PHE A 317 22.89 -31.60 16.07
C PHE A 317 24.36 -31.67 15.72
N ASP A 318 24.97 -30.59 15.24
CA ASP A 318 26.39 -30.54 14.92
C ASP A 318 27.31 -30.77 16.14
N THR A 319 26.82 -30.40 17.36
CA THR A 319 27.55 -30.67 18.59
C THR A 319 27.50 -32.17 18.96
N LEU A 320 26.35 -32.80 18.76
CA LEU A 320 26.19 -34.26 18.93
C LEU A 320 27.06 -35.01 17.93
N GLU A 321 27.10 -34.60 16.67
CA GLU A 321 27.91 -35.21 15.63
C GLU A 321 29.40 -35.13 15.96
N LYS A 322 29.91 -33.99 16.44
CA LYS A 322 31.31 -33.82 16.87
C LYS A 322 31.67 -34.67 18.12
N GLN A 323 30.78 -34.81 19.08
CA GLN A 323 31.00 -35.61 20.27
C GLN A 323 31.21 -37.09 19.96
N GLN A 324 30.61 -37.56 18.88
CA GLN A 324 30.64 -38.99 18.53
C GLN A 324 31.81 -39.42 17.64
N GLN A 325 32.69 -38.49 17.22
CA GLN A 325 33.78 -38.81 16.28
C GLN A 325 33.33 -39.55 15.01
N ILE A 326 32.08 -39.36 14.58
CA ILE A 326 31.55 -39.97 13.36
C ILE A 326 32.17 -39.22 12.18
N ARG A 327 33.37 -39.56 11.80
CA ARG A 327 33.96 -39.23 10.51
C ARG A 327 33.54 -40.32 9.54
N LEU A 328 32.50 -40.12 8.78
CA LEU A 328 32.09 -41.06 7.75
C LEU A 328 31.90 -40.41 6.39
N LEU A 329 32.33 -41.14 5.41
CA LEU A 329 32.31 -40.97 3.98
C LEU A 329 30.90 -40.59 3.48
N VAL A 330 30.84 -39.58 2.61
CA VAL A 330 29.80 -39.19 1.63
C VAL A 330 28.31 -39.37 2.00
N GLY A 331 27.95 -39.66 3.22
CA GLY A 331 26.58 -39.80 3.72
C GLY A 331 26.49 -40.91 4.78
N TYR A 332 25.76 -40.68 5.86
CA TYR A 332 25.59 -41.64 6.94
C TYR A 332 24.18 -41.64 7.51
N GLU A 333 23.78 -42.82 7.99
CA GLU A 333 22.55 -42.95 8.76
C GLU A 333 22.81 -42.63 10.24
N PHE A 334 22.12 -41.63 10.77
CA PHE A 334 22.31 -41.19 12.15
C PHE A 334 21.65 -42.14 13.15
N ASP A 335 22.42 -42.58 14.17
CA ASP A 335 21.92 -43.49 15.19
C ASP A 335 20.90 -42.75 16.10
N ARG A 336 19.65 -43.21 16.04
CA ARG A 336 18.52 -42.64 16.81
C ARG A 336 18.62 -42.85 18.32
N SER A 337 19.51 -43.71 18.78
CA SER A 337 19.74 -43.94 20.22
C SER A 337 20.36 -42.69 20.89
N LEU A 338 20.95 -41.79 20.10
CA LEU A 338 21.63 -40.59 20.51
C LEU A 338 20.73 -39.44 20.98
N ALA A 339 19.44 -39.56 20.77
CA ALA A 339 18.47 -38.60 21.34
C ALA A 339 18.63 -38.47 22.87
N ARG A 340 19.24 -39.45 23.51
CA ARG A 340 19.43 -39.48 24.98
C ARG A 340 20.73 -38.88 25.48
N THR A 341 21.63 -38.43 24.60
CA THR A 341 22.89 -37.78 25.03
C THR A 341 22.66 -36.31 25.42
N PRO A 342 23.04 -35.92 26.64
CA PRO A 342 22.93 -34.54 27.05
C PRO A 342 23.97 -33.67 26.36
N VAL A 343 23.55 -32.51 25.84
CA VAL A 343 24.40 -31.49 25.19
C VAL A 343 24.55 -30.30 26.11
N SER A 344 25.78 -29.83 26.33
CA SER A 344 26.02 -28.62 27.12
C SER A 344 25.59 -27.38 26.39
N ILE A 345 24.83 -26.51 27.05
CA ILE A 345 24.39 -25.22 26.51
C ILE A 345 25.59 -24.34 26.15
N SER A 346 26.67 -24.39 26.97
CA SER A 346 27.88 -23.61 26.70
C SER A 346 28.57 -24.00 25.38
N ALA A 347 28.53 -25.28 24.99
CA ALA A 347 29.07 -25.77 23.71
C ALA A 347 28.26 -25.26 22.52
N VAL A 348 26.95 -25.10 22.67
CA VAL A 348 26.09 -24.52 21.64
C VAL A 348 26.28 -23.01 21.53
N VAL A 349 26.45 -22.30 22.64
CA VAL A 349 26.74 -20.85 22.70
C VAL A 349 28.07 -20.54 22.02
N ALA A 350 29.12 -21.31 22.33
CA ALA A 350 30.46 -21.08 21.78
C ALA A 350 30.53 -21.22 20.25
N LYS A 351 29.61 -21.96 19.65
CA LYS A 351 29.63 -22.23 18.21
C LYS A 351 29.10 -21.07 17.36
N ARG A 352 28.33 -20.10 17.91
CA ARG A 352 27.63 -19.08 17.12
C ARG A 352 27.62 -17.66 17.73
N ASP A 353 28.50 -17.32 18.67
CA ASP A 353 28.56 -16.00 19.35
C ASP A 353 27.16 -15.53 19.88
N TRP A 354 26.33 -16.43 20.32
CA TRP A 354 25.01 -16.10 20.82
C TRP A 354 25.08 -15.65 22.29
N THR A 355 24.19 -14.75 22.66
CA THR A 355 24.00 -14.39 24.07
C THR A 355 23.20 -15.46 24.81
N ASP A 356 23.54 -15.72 26.07
CA ASP A 356 22.85 -16.70 26.93
C ASP A 356 21.31 -16.51 26.92
N LYS A 357 20.84 -15.26 26.84
CA LYS A 357 19.41 -14.94 26.74
C LYS A 357 18.77 -15.51 25.47
N THR A 358 19.44 -15.43 24.32
CA THR A 358 18.89 -15.92 23.06
C THR A 358 18.81 -17.43 23.03
N VAL A 359 19.81 -18.09 23.61
CA VAL A 359 19.85 -19.56 23.75
C VAL A 359 18.77 -20.04 24.70
N ALA A 360 18.64 -19.41 25.88
CA ALA A 360 17.60 -19.76 26.84
C ALA A 360 16.18 -19.57 26.26
N GLN A 361 15.94 -18.52 25.48
CA GLN A 361 14.66 -18.29 24.82
C GLN A 361 14.37 -19.34 23.73
N ALA A 362 15.36 -19.72 22.93
CA ALA A 362 15.20 -20.74 21.89
C ALA A 362 14.96 -22.12 22.52
N ALA A 363 15.74 -22.48 23.52
CA ALA A 363 15.60 -23.73 24.27
C ALA A 363 14.23 -23.82 24.97
N GLY A 364 13.78 -22.76 25.64
CA GLY A 364 12.48 -22.72 26.30
C GLY A 364 11.30 -22.88 25.32
N ARG A 365 11.39 -22.31 24.09
CA ARG A 365 10.35 -22.48 23.07
C ARG A 365 10.33 -23.90 22.51
N LEU A 366 11.48 -24.48 22.27
CA LEU A 366 11.60 -25.86 21.78
C LEU A 366 11.16 -26.88 22.85
N ALA A 367 11.39 -26.59 24.12
CA ALA A 367 10.86 -27.36 25.24
C ALA A 367 9.32 -27.33 25.27
N ASN A 368 8.71 -26.14 25.11
CA ASN A 368 7.26 -26.00 25.00
C ASN A 368 6.66 -26.74 23.79
N LYS A 369 7.43 -26.92 22.70
CA LYS A 369 7.04 -27.71 21.52
C LYS A 369 7.34 -29.21 21.66
N GLN A 370 7.81 -29.66 22.83
CA GLN A 370 8.22 -31.03 23.10
C GLN A 370 9.38 -31.56 22.24
N HIS A 371 10.21 -30.66 21.69
CA HIS A 371 11.40 -31.03 20.93
C HIS A 371 12.66 -31.16 21.81
N LEU A 372 12.65 -30.52 22.96
CA LEU A 372 13.74 -30.52 23.93
C LEU A 372 13.25 -30.88 25.34
N VAL A 373 14.12 -31.47 26.13
CA VAL A 373 13.97 -31.65 27.59
C VAL A 373 15.20 -31.03 28.25
N HIS A 374 15.00 -30.18 29.24
CA HIS A 374 16.08 -29.75 30.13
C HIS A 374 16.43 -30.89 31.09
N VAL A 375 17.68 -31.33 31.04
CA VAL A 375 18.16 -32.38 31.99
C VAL A 375 18.65 -31.68 33.26
N ASP A 376 19.45 -30.56 33.09
CA ASP A 376 19.98 -29.73 34.17
C ASP A 376 19.96 -28.26 33.74
N ALA A 377 20.34 -27.36 34.64
CA ALA A 377 20.45 -25.91 34.34
C ALA A 377 21.43 -25.57 33.19
N SER A 378 22.38 -26.48 32.89
CA SER A 378 23.44 -26.29 31.90
C SER A 378 23.41 -27.31 30.75
N SER A 379 22.51 -28.31 30.78
CA SER A 379 22.43 -29.36 29.77
C SER A 379 21.00 -29.57 29.24
N ILE A 380 20.92 -29.81 27.96
CA ILE A 380 19.68 -30.06 27.21
C ILE A 380 19.76 -31.41 26.52
N GLN A 381 18.63 -32.06 26.38
CA GLN A 381 18.47 -33.33 25.67
C GLN A 381 17.38 -33.19 24.62
N LEU A 382 17.61 -33.68 23.39
CA LEU A 382 16.60 -33.75 22.36
C LEU A 382 15.59 -34.87 22.66
N THR A 383 14.33 -34.61 22.38
CA THR A 383 13.33 -35.68 22.29
C THR A 383 13.49 -36.40 20.96
N LYS A 384 12.82 -37.55 20.80
CA LYS A 384 12.82 -38.30 19.53
C LYS A 384 12.34 -37.42 18.36
N ALA A 385 11.25 -36.64 18.57
CA ALA A 385 10.73 -35.66 17.59
C ALA A 385 11.69 -34.47 17.35
N GLY A 386 12.38 -34.05 18.42
CA GLY A 386 13.39 -32.98 18.33
C GLY A 386 14.61 -33.42 17.51
N LEU A 387 15.05 -34.66 17.68
CA LEU A 387 16.17 -35.22 16.91
C LEU A 387 15.82 -35.36 15.42
N GLU A 388 14.65 -35.91 15.09
CA GLU A 388 14.19 -36.00 13.69
C GLU A 388 14.12 -34.60 13.04
N ARG A 389 13.63 -33.60 13.78
CA ARG A 389 13.60 -32.21 13.30
C ARG A 389 14.99 -31.62 13.12
N ALA A 390 15.92 -31.88 14.02
CA ALA A 390 17.29 -31.43 13.94
C ALA A 390 18.03 -32.03 12.74
N ILE A 391 17.83 -33.33 12.48
CA ILE A 391 18.32 -34.04 11.30
C ILE A 391 17.81 -33.40 10.02
N ASP A 392 16.50 -33.14 9.93
CA ASP A 392 15.90 -32.48 8.77
C ASP A 392 16.48 -31.09 8.53
N CYS A 393 16.67 -30.30 9.58
CA CYS A 393 17.28 -28.98 9.49
C CYS A 393 18.73 -29.04 9.00
N ALA A 394 19.54 -29.95 9.55
CA ALA A 394 20.94 -30.14 9.14
C ALA A 394 21.04 -30.62 7.69
N ARG A 395 20.21 -31.60 7.30
CA ARG A 395 20.16 -32.13 5.93
C ARG A 395 19.80 -31.03 4.93
N ASN A 396 18.74 -30.28 5.16
CA ASN A 396 18.30 -29.22 4.24
C ASN A 396 19.38 -28.16 4.08
N HIS A 397 20.05 -27.78 5.16
CA HIS A 397 21.15 -26.81 5.10
C HIS A 397 22.28 -27.32 4.23
N ARG A 398 22.78 -28.53 4.47
CA ARG A 398 23.90 -29.13 3.72
C ARG A 398 23.55 -29.38 2.25
N LEU A 399 22.31 -29.77 1.95
CA LEU A 399 21.83 -29.88 0.56
C LEU A 399 21.81 -28.51 -0.14
N THR A 400 21.43 -27.45 0.57
CA THR A 400 21.47 -26.09 0.02
C THR A 400 22.92 -25.63 -0.21
N GLU A 401 23.83 -25.94 0.69
CA GLU A 401 25.28 -25.69 0.50
C GLU A 401 25.82 -26.40 -0.74
N LEU A 402 25.53 -27.68 -0.90
CA LEU A 402 25.94 -28.47 -2.07
C LEU A 402 25.35 -27.91 -3.36
N TYR A 403 24.08 -27.50 -3.34
CA TYR A 403 23.43 -26.89 -4.48
C TYR A 403 24.14 -25.58 -4.90
N LEU A 404 24.43 -24.70 -3.96
CA LEU A 404 25.11 -23.45 -4.23
C LEU A 404 26.55 -23.67 -4.75
N LEU A 405 27.24 -24.66 -4.23
CA LEU A 405 28.59 -25.00 -4.68
C LEU A 405 28.61 -25.58 -6.10
N ASN A 406 27.64 -26.43 -6.43
CA ASN A 406 27.66 -27.16 -7.70
C ASN A 406 26.95 -26.43 -8.84
N TYR A 407 25.90 -25.64 -8.53
CA TYR A 407 25.00 -25.09 -9.55
C TYR A 407 24.95 -23.56 -9.59
N ALA A 408 25.34 -22.85 -8.51
CA ALA A 408 25.18 -21.40 -8.44
C ALA A 408 26.49 -20.61 -8.61
N ASP A 409 27.61 -21.29 -8.88
CA ASP A 409 28.95 -20.69 -9.09
C ASP A 409 29.37 -19.72 -7.95
N VAL A 410 28.97 -20.05 -6.71
CA VAL A 410 29.26 -19.26 -5.52
C VAL A 410 30.60 -19.68 -4.96
N ALA A 411 31.45 -18.69 -4.66
CA ALA A 411 32.78 -18.98 -4.06
C ALA A 411 32.65 -19.72 -2.73
N PRO A 412 33.38 -20.81 -2.48
CA PRO A 412 33.24 -21.65 -1.27
C PRO A 412 33.29 -20.87 0.06
N GLN A 413 34.03 -19.76 0.08
CA GLN A 413 34.18 -18.92 1.28
C GLN A 413 32.89 -18.20 1.69
N ASN A 414 31.97 -17.96 0.76
CA ASN A 414 30.76 -17.19 0.96
C ASN A 414 29.49 -18.05 1.02
N VAL A 415 29.59 -19.34 0.69
CA VAL A 415 28.45 -20.26 0.61
C VAL A 415 27.65 -20.30 1.90
N HIS A 416 28.33 -20.36 3.03
CA HIS A 416 27.67 -20.44 4.35
C HIS A 416 26.80 -19.20 4.65
N GLN A 417 27.28 -18.01 4.27
CA GLN A 417 26.52 -16.77 4.44
C GLN A 417 25.28 -16.73 3.53
N TYR A 418 25.43 -17.12 2.27
CA TYR A 418 24.32 -17.15 1.32
C TYR A 418 23.27 -18.22 1.68
N VAL A 419 23.68 -19.36 2.23
CA VAL A 419 22.74 -20.37 2.69
C VAL A 419 21.88 -19.86 3.85
N GLU A 420 22.47 -19.12 4.78
CA GLU A 420 21.70 -18.53 5.89
C GLU A 420 20.66 -17.50 5.41
N GLU A 421 20.98 -16.72 4.36
CA GLU A 421 20.03 -15.79 3.74
C GLU A 421 18.93 -16.54 2.95
N ILE A 422 19.28 -17.63 2.26
CA ILE A 422 18.34 -18.44 1.48
C ILE A 422 17.43 -19.28 2.38
N GLU A 423 17.91 -19.77 3.51
CA GLU A 423 17.09 -20.48 4.50
C GLU A 423 15.87 -19.65 4.93
N GLU A 424 15.99 -18.32 4.90
CA GLU A 424 14.88 -17.39 5.19
C GLU A 424 13.72 -17.51 4.18
N VAL A 425 14.04 -17.87 2.93
CA VAL A 425 13.09 -17.96 1.81
C VAL A 425 12.73 -19.40 1.46
N THR A 426 13.51 -20.38 1.93
CA THR A 426 13.34 -21.80 1.56
C THR A 426 12.03 -22.36 2.12
N THR A 427 11.09 -22.62 1.23
CA THR A 427 9.82 -23.26 1.54
C THR A 427 10.00 -24.78 1.58
N THR A 428 8.99 -25.48 2.14
CA THR A 428 8.95 -26.95 2.18
C THR A 428 8.99 -27.57 0.77
N GLU A 429 8.49 -26.85 -0.25
CA GLU A 429 8.51 -27.25 -1.66
C GLU A 429 9.93 -27.20 -2.22
N ILE A 430 10.66 -26.09 -2.02
CA ILE A 430 12.06 -25.95 -2.44
C ILE A 430 12.95 -27.01 -1.77
N ALA A 431 12.72 -27.29 -0.50
CA ALA A 431 13.45 -28.34 0.21
C ALA A 431 13.16 -29.74 -0.36
N ALA A 432 11.94 -30.01 -0.84
CA ALA A 432 11.59 -31.25 -1.51
C ALA A 432 12.24 -31.36 -2.90
N ASP A 433 12.26 -30.28 -3.65
CA ASP A 433 12.94 -30.22 -4.96
C ASP A 433 14.45 -30.42 -4.84
N LEU A 434 15.08 -29.78 -3.85
CA LEU A 434 16.51 -30.01 -3.56
C LEU A 434 16.80 -31.47 -3.21
N ARG A 435 15.95 -32.12 -2.43
CA ARG A 435 16.09 -33.56 -2.11
C ARG A 435 15.95 -34.43 -3.36
N SER A 436 15.09 -34.08 -4.30
CA SER A 436 14.91 -34.82 -5.55
C SER A 436 16.11 -34.68 -6.47
N LEU A 437 16.75 -33.53 -6.51
CA LEU A 437 17.96 -33.28 -7.33
C LEU A 437 19.17 -34.11 -6.90
N PHE A 438 19.31 -34.41 -5.60
CA PHE A 438 20.43 -35.17 -5.06
C PHE A 438 20.06 -36.62 -4.72
N HIS A 439 18.90 -37.12 -5.19
CA HIS A 439 18.43 -38.46 -4.87
C HIS A 439 19.31 -39.60 -5.41
N ASP A 440 20.00 -39.35 -6.54
CA ASP A 440 20.90 -40.32 -7.16
C ASP A 440 22.28 -40.38 -6.46
N GLU A 441 22.66 -39.33 -5.72
CA GLU A 441 23.96 -39.22 -5.03
C GLU A 441 23.88 -39.61 -3.55
N LEU A 442 22.69 -39.52 -2.95
CA LEU A 442 22.45 -39.75 -1.51
C LEU A 442 21.20 -40.57 -1.29
N ALA A 443 21.33 -41.63 -0.51
CA ALA A 443 20.16 -42.43 -0.08
C ALA A 443 19.16 -41.57 0.73
N ALA A 444 17.88 -41.88 0.69
CA ALA A 444 16.80 -41.03 1.23
C ALA A 444 16.95 -40.68 2.73
N HIS A 445 17.80 -41.38 3.46
CA HIS A 445 18.05 -41.21 4.90
C HIS A 445 19.45 -40.68 5.23
N GLU A 446 20.33 -40.52 4.25
CA GLU A 446 21.69 -40.04 4.45
C GLU A 446 21.75 -38.51 4.64
N ILE A 447 22.69 -38.10 5.47
CA ILE A 447 23.00 -36.68 5.71
C ILE A 447 24.31 -36.36 5.03
N PRO A 448 24.38 -35.38 4.11
CA PRO A 448 25.64 -34.97 3.48
C PRO A 448 26.66 -34.49 4.53
N LEU A 449 27.93 -34.75 4.29
CA LEU A 449 29.02 -34.18 5.11
C LEU A 449 29.09 -32.67 4.91
N GLU A 450 29.61 -31.94 5.91
CA GLU A 450 29.85 -30.51 5.75
C GLU A 450 30.88 -30.30 4.62
N PRO A 451 30.59 -29.50 3.58
CA PRO A 451 31.48 -29.31 2.42
C PRO A 451 32.85 -28.74 2.78
N HIS A 452 32.98 -28.12 3.95
CA HIS A 452 34.22 -27.56 4.45
C HIS A 452 35.14 -28.59 5.15
N GLU A 453 34.66 -29.79 5.49
CA GLU A 453 35.45 -30.85 6.10
C GLU A 453 36.03 -31.85 5.08
N VAL A 454 35.64 -31.73 3.82
CA VAL A 454 36.05 -32.66 2.72
C VAL A 454 37.34 -32.19 2.02
N ARG A 455 38.01 -31.14 2.49
CA ARG A 455 39.31 -30.69 1.96
C ARG A 455 40.46 -30.99 2.90
#